data_9186efa7fed7c5820eb55ce77313d883
#
_entry.id   9186efa7fed7c5820eb55ce77313d883
#
_cell.length_a   1.000
_cell.length_b   1.000
_cell.length_c   1.000
_cell.angle_alpha   90.00
_cell.angle_beta   90.00
_cell.angle_gamma   90.00
#
_symmetry.space_group_name_H-M   'P 1'
#
loop_
_entity.id
_entity.type
_entity.pdbx_description
1 polymer ?
#
loop_
_entity_poly.entity_id
_entity_poly.type
_entity_poly.pdbx_seq_one_letter_code
_entity_poly.pdbx_strand_id
1 'polypeptide(L)'
;MKKYIITDPCYIIPNADWDKCCKIFDSAEYKAAEESRDYKLQRELFDNEITKTLQQFSGDINAKATSTGYGDWTNSIWGKHVLKHDFFADSGMVCVCELTDNVRKVIDSRFIGMAVFETDKDIEIEFDWSDSDWTVVRIIDKNTGREIVSSQEPYSDDDDYDE
;
A
#
# COMPACT_ATOMS: atom_id res chain seq x y z
N MET A 1 -14.78 15.14 -2.59
CA MET A 1 -13.50 14.54 -2.24
C MET A 1 -13.53 13.03 -2.42
N LYS A 2 -12.44 12.46 -2.84
CA LYS A 2 -12.28 11.01 -2.93
C LYS A 2 -11.69 10.48 -1.64
N LYS A 3 -12.14 9.31 -1.23
CA LYS A 3 -11.57 8.60 -0.07
C LYS A 3 -10.68 7.48 -0.56
N TYR A 4 -9.58 7.28 0.16
CA TYR A 4 -8.58 6.26 -0.14
C TYR A 4 -8.32 5.43 1.11
N ILE A 5 -7.97 4.18 0.91
CA ILE A 5 -7.59 3.30 2.02
C ILE A 5 -6.16 2.85 1.86
N ILE A 6 -5.52 2.61 3.00
CA ILE A 6 -4.20 2.00 3.08
C ILE A 6 -4.34 0.78 3.98
N THR A 7 -4.02 -0.39 3.43
CA THR A 7 -4.17 -1.66 4.14
C THR A 7 -3.40 -2.75 3.41
N ASP A 8 -3.48 -3.96 3.92
CA ASP A 8 -2.96 -5.12 3.21
C ASP A 8 -3.89 -5.44 2.02
N PRO A 9 -3.34 -5.60 0.81
CA PRO A 9 -4.19 -5.93 -0.34
C PRO A 9 -4.92 -7.25 -0.21
N CYS A 10 -4.47 -8.17 0.64
CA CYS A 10 -5.18 -9.44 0.85
C CYS A 10 -6.55 -9.26 1.49
N TYR A 11 -6.79 -8.12 2.13
CA TYR A 11 -8.12 -7.81 2.67
C TYR A 11 -9.10 -7.33 1.61
N ILE A 12 -8.60 -6.90 0.46
CA ILE A 12 -9.41 -6.34 -0.63
C ILE A 12 -9.57 -7.34 -1.76
N ILE A 13 -8.47 -7.94 -2.20
CA ILE A 13 -8.46 -8.86 -3.33
C ILE A 13 -9.10 -10.18 -2.92
N PRO A 14 -10.11 -10.67 -3.69
CA PRO A 14 -10.70 -11.98 -3.39
C PRO A 14 -9.66 -13.09 -3.43
N ASN A 15 -9.87 -14.12 -2.60
CA ASN A 15 -8.91 -15.22 -2.47
C ASN A 15 -8.56 -15.89 -3.81
N ALA A 16 -9.55 -16.09 -4.67
CA ALA A 16 -9.30 -16.71 -5.97
C ALA A 16 -8.37 -15.84 -6.84
N ASP A 17 -8.52 -14.53 -6.76
CA ASP A 17 -7.66 -13.61 -7.52
C ASP A 17 -6.27 -13.51 -6.89
N TRP A 18 -6.19 -13.59 -5.58
CA TRP A 18 -4.91 -13.65 -4.88
C TRP A 18 -4.13 -14.90 -5.30
N ASP A 19 -4.80 -16.04 -5.35
CA ASP A 19 -4.18 -17.29 -5.77
C ASP A 19 -3.64 -17.21 -7.20
N LYS A 20 -4.35 -16.49 -8.08
CA LYS A 20 -3.85 -16.25 -9.44
C LYS A 20 -2.56 -15.41 -9.43
N CYS A 21 -2.46 -14.45 -8.55
CA CYS A 21 -1.22 -13.65 -8.42
C CYS A 21 -0.05 -14.53 -8.00
N CYS A 22 -0.30 -15.49 -7.11
CA CYS A 22 0.75 -16.40 -6.62
C CYS A 22 1.34 -17.29 -7.72
N LYS A 23 0.66 -17.44 -8.85
CA LYS A 23 1.19 -18.20 -9.99
C LYS A 23 2.46 -17.59 -10.58
N ILE A 24 2.74 -16.33 -10.27
CA ILE A 24 4.01 -15.70 -10.70
C ILE A 24 5.21 -16.48 -10.18
N PHE A 25 5.07 -17.13 -9.01
CA PHE A 25 6.15 -17.92 -8.42
C PHE A 25 6.54 -19.12 -9.28
N ASP A 26 5.65 -19.58 -10.15
CA ASP A 26 5.92 -20.69 -11.07
C ASP A 26 6.40 -20.22 -12.43
N SER A 27 6.48 -18.91 -12.67
CA SER A 27 6.91 -18.38 -13.96
C SER A 27 8.42 -18.58 -14.15
N ALA A 28 8.82 -18.71 -15.41
CA ALA A 28 10.24 -18.85 -15.76
C ALA A 28 11.04 -17.62 -15.29
N GLU A 29 10.45 -16.43 -15.40
CA GLU A 29 11.10 -15.19 -14.99
C GLU A 29 11.36 -15.16 -13.49
N TYR A 30 10.37 -15.54 -12.68
CA TYR A 30 10.53 -15.58 -11.24
C TYR A 30 11.55 -16.62 -10.83
N LYS A 31 11.52 -17.81 -11.44
CA LYS A 31 12.48 -18.86 -11.14
C LYS A 31 13.90 -18.47 -11.49
N ALA A 32 14.08 -17.77 -12.60
CA ALA A 32 15.40 -17.26 -12.98
C ALA A 32 15.91 -16.23 -11.96
N ALA A 33 15.04 -15.37 -11.47
CA ALA A 33 15.38 -14.42 -10.43
C ALA A 33 15.75 -15.11 -9.13
N GLU A 34 15.04 -16.18 -8.78
CA GLU A 34 15.32 -17.01 -7.62
C GLU A 34 16.71 -17.65 -7.70
N GLU A 35 17.02 -18.27 -8.84
CA GLU A 35 18.30 -18.92 -9.06
C GLU A 35 19.46 -17.94 -8.99
N SER A 36 19.29 -16.74 -9.51
CA SER A 36 20.32 -15.70 -9.49
C SER A 36 20.36 -14.93 -8.18
N ARG A 37 19.45 -15.25 -7.25
CA ARG A 37 19.29 -14.57 -5.95
C ARG A 37 19.02 -13.07 -6.11
N ASP A 38 18.30 -12.73 -7.16
CA ASP A 38 17.86 -11.36 -7.39
C ASP A 38 16.58 -11.11 -6.60
N TYR A 39 16.72 -10.79 -5.33
CA TYR A 39 15.60 -10.63 -4.41
C TYR A 39 14.75 -9.40 -4.75
N LYS A 40 15.39 -8.38 -5.31
CA LYS A 40 14.67 -7.18 -5.73
C LYS A 40 13.73 -7.50 -6.88
N LEU A 41 14.18 -8.24 -7.87
CA LEU A 41 13.37 -8.63 -9.01
C LEU A 41 12.22 -9.57 -8.57
N GLN A 42 12.52 -10.53 -7.69
CA GLN A 42 11.47 -11.40 -7.13
C GLN A 42 10.35 -10.59 -6.50
N ARG A 43 10.71 -9.62 -5.66
CA ARG A 43 9.74 -8.77 -5.00
C ARG A 43 8.95 -7.94 -6.01
N GLU A 44 9.63 -7.33 -6.97
CA GLU A 44 8.98 -6.50 -7.98
C GLU A 44 7.99 -7.29 -8.83
N LEU A 45 8.31 -8.50 -9.18
CA LEU A 45 7.43 -9.36 -9.98
C LEU A 45 6.12 -9.64 -9.23
N PHE A 46 6.19 -9.98 -7.96
CA PHE A 46 5.01 -10.22 -7.16
C PHE A 46 4.23 -8.93 -6.90
N ASP A 47 4.91 -7.86 -6.51
CA ASP A 47 4.30 -6.56 -6.24
C ASP A 47 3.53 -6.06 -7.46
N ASN A 48 4.08 -6.24 -8.66
CA ASN A 48 3.43 -5.82 -9.90
C ASN A 48 2.18 -6.64 -10.20
N GLU A 49 2.19 -7.93 -9.91
CA GLU A 49 1.00 -8.78 -10.10
C GLU A 49 -0.11 -8.38 -9.16
N ILE A 50 0.21 -8.13 -7.91
CA ILE A 50 -0.77 -7.68 -6.92
C ILE A 50 -1.33 -6.30 -7.31
N THR A 51 -0.45 -5.37 -7.72
CA THR A 51 -0.87 -4.03 -8.15
C THR A 51 -1.86 -4.12 -9.32
N LYS A 52 -1.53 -4.91 -10.32
CA LYS A 52 -2.38 -5.08 -11.51
C LYS A 52 -3.75 -5.64 -11.15
N THR A 53 -3.76 -6.66 -10.29
CA THR A 53 -5.00 -7.30 -9.85
C THR A 53 -5.85 -6.34 -9.02
N LEU A 54 -5.20 -5.56 -8.15
CA LEU A 54 -5.87 -4.56 -7.33
C LEU A 54 -6.50 -3.48 -8.21
N GLN A 55 -5.79 -3.01 -9.23
CA GLN A 55 -6.31 -2.02 -10.17
C GLN A 55 -7.54 -2.55 -10.91
N GLN A 56 -7.48 -3.78 -11.37
CA GLN A 56 -8.59 -4.41 -12.10
C GLN A 56 -9.81 -4.60 -11.20
N PHE A 57 -9.61 -5.09 -9.99
CA PHE A 57 -10.70 -5.33 -9.07
C PHE A 57 -11.34 -4.05 -8.59
N SER A 58 -10.54 -3.10 -8.17
CA SER A 58 -11.03 -1.84 -7.58
C SER A 58 -11.59 -0.87 -8.61
N GLY A 59 -11.08 -0.93 -9.84
CA GLY A 59 -11.35 0.09 -10.85
C GLY A 59 -10.51 1.35 -10.69
N ASP A 60 -9.61 1.36 -9.70
CA ASP A 60 -8.68 2.48 -9.50
C ASP A 60 -7.38 2.16 -10.23
N ILE A 61 -7.18 2.77 -11.40
CA ILE A 61 -6.00 2.51 -12.24
C ILE A 61 -4.71 3.03 -11.62
N ASN A 62 -4.81 3.85 -10.56
CA ASN A 62 -3.64 4.39 -9.87
C ASN A 62 -3.33 3.65 -8.58
N ALA A 63 -4.12 2.64 -8.22
CA ALA A 63 -3.84 1.83 -7.04
C ALA A 63 -2.49 1.16 -7.15
N LYS A 64 -1.79 1.05 -6.03
CA LYS A 64 -0.46 0.44 -5.97
C LYS A 64 -0.30 -0.41 -4.73
N ALA A 65 0.48 -1.46 -4.86
CA ALA A 65 0.85 -2.33 -3.75
C ALA A 65 2.36 -2.59 -3.77
N THR A 66 2.91 -2.83 -2.59
CA THR A 66 4.31 -3.20 -2.46
C THR A 66 4.50 -4.09 -1.23
N SER A 67 5.63 -4.78 -1.17
CA SER A 67 6.03 -5.52 0.02
C SER A 67 6.40 -4.55 1.14
N THR A 68 6.14 -4.92 2.40
CA THR A 68 6.41 -4.04 3.54
C THR A 68 7.85 -4.13 4.04
N GLY A 69 8.52 -5.24 3.79
CA GLY A 69 9.82 -5.55 4.39
C GLY A 69 9.69 -6.37 5.67
N TYR A 70 8.47 -6.52 6.16
CA TYR A 70 8.14 -7.36 7.32
C TYR A 70 7.01 -8.30 6.95
N GLY A 71 6.77 -9.31 7.75
CA GLY A 71 5.58 -10.14 7.63
C GLY A 71 4.38 -9.38 8.15
N ASP A 72 4.04 -9.60 9.41
CA ASP A 72 2.97 -8.87 10.07
C ASP A 72 3.46 -7.47 10.45
N TRP A 73 2.64 -6.48 10.14
CA TRP A 73 3.05 -5.09 10.33
C TRP A 73 1.83 -4.23 10.68
N THR A 74 1.97 -3.45 11.73
CA THR A 74 0.98 -2.45 12.13
C THR A 74 1.64 -1.09 12.04
N ASN A 75 0.99 -0.14 11.39
CA ASN A 75 1.54 1.20 11.24
C ASN A 75 0.41 2.22 11.18
N SER A 76 0.78 3.48 11.11
CA SER A 76 -0.16 4.60 11.09
C SER A 76 0.19 5.55 9.97
N ILE A 77 -0.80 6.33 9.54
CA ILE A 77 -0.59 7.41 8.58
C ILE A 77 -0.88 8.75 9.23
N TRP A 78 -0.25 9.79 8.70
CA TRP A 78 -0.28 11.14 9.23
C TRP A 78 -0.59 12.13 8.11
N GLY A 79 -1.43 13.11 8.38
CA GLY A 79 -1.84 14.13 7.41
C GLY A 79 -3.11 14.83 7.86
N LYS A 80 -3.41 15.98 7.25
CA LYS A 80 -4.54 16.82 7.68
C LYS A 80 -5.91 16.18 7.47
N HIS A 81 -6.04 15.37 6.43
CA HIS A 81 -7.32 14.80 6.05
C HIS A 81 -7.38 13.29 6.29
N VAL A 82 -6.63 12.83 7.28
CA VAL A 82 -6.68 11.44 7.70
C VAL A 82 -7.90 11.21 8.57
N LEU A 83 -8.73 10.25 8.19
CA LEU A 83 -9.96 9.91 8.90
C LEU A 83 -9.77 8.74 9.87
N LYS A 84 -8.93 7.79 9.48
CA LYS A 84 -8.49 6.67 10.33
C LYS A 84 -6.99 6.50 10.14
N HIS A 85 -6.26 6.44 11.25
CA HIS A 85 -4.80 6.48 11.21
C HIS A 85 -4.14 5.13 11.04
N ASP A 86 -4.68 4.08 11.63
CA ASP A 86 -3.97 2.80 11.78
C ASP A 86 -4.35 1.78 10.72
N PHE A 87 -3.36 0.99 10.30
CA PHE A 87 -3.59 -0.11 9.36
C PHE A 87 -2.71 -1.30 9.68
N PHE A 88 -3.12 -2.47 9.17
CA PHE A 88 -2.40 -3.73 9.35
C PHE A 88 -1.95 -4.29 8.01
N ALA A 89 -0.87 -5.07 8.06
CA ALA A 89 -0.39 -5.84 6.94
C ALA A 89 -0.05 -7.24 7.44
N ASP A 90 -0.81 -8.25 7.03
CA ASP A 90 -0.63 -9.64 7.43
C ASP A 90 0.17 -10.44 6.43
N SER A 91 0.04 -10.11 5.15
CA SER A 91 0.71 -10.85 4.08
C SER A 91 2.11 -10.35 3.79
N GLY A 92 2.57 -9.34 4.53
CA GLY A 92 3.83 -8.67 4.24
C GLY A 92 3.72 -7.67 3.10
N MET A 93 2.50 -7.24 2.78
CA MET A 93 2.24 -6.25 1.73
C MET A 93 1.37 -5.11 2.22
N VAL A 94 1.48 -3.96 1.57
CA VAL A 94 0.65 -2.80 1.82
C VAL A 94 0.20 -2.23 0.48
N CYS A 95 -1.00 -1.68 0.44
CA CYS A 95 -1.51 -1.02 -0.77
C CYS A 95 -2.21 0.28 -0.43
N VAL A 96 -2.32 1.11 -1.46
CA VAL A 96 -3.13 2.33 -1.44
C VAL A 96 -4.12 2.23 -2.59
N CYS A 97 -5.38 2.44 -2.28
CA CYS A 97 -6.46 2.25 -3.26
C CYS A 97 -7.62 3.19 -2.94
N GLU A 98 -8.23 3.72 -3.97
CA GLU A 98 -9.45 4.51 -3.80
C GLU A 98 -10.56 3.62 -3.23
N LEU A 99 -11.37 4.17 -2.34
CA LEU A 99 -12.50 3.47 -1.76
C LEU A 99 -13.67 3.51 -2.75
N THR A 100 -13.56 2.68 -3.78
CA THR A 100 -14.59 2.53 -4.81
C THR A 100 -15.73 1.66 -4.31
N ASP A 101 -16.81 1.58 -5.08
CA ASP A 101 -17.94 0.71 -4.71
C ASP A 101 -17.52 -0.75 -4.62
N ASN A 102 -16.66 -1.21 -5.50
CA ASN A 102 -16.16 -2.59 -5.47
C ASN A 102 -15.38 -2.89 -4.20
N VAL A 103 -14.53 -1.95 -3.79
CA VAL A 103 -13.74 -2.08 -2.56
C VAL A 103 -14.66 -2.01 -1.35
N ARG A 104 -15.61 -1.08 -1.36
CA ARG A 104 -16.56 -0.90 -0.27
C ARG A 104 -17.37 -2.17 0.00
N LYS A 105 -17.78 -2.86 -1.04
CA LYS A 105 -18.52 -4.13 -0.90
C LYS A 105 -17.75 -5.19 -0.13
N VAL A 106 -16.43 -5.22 -0.30
CA VAL A 106 -15.59 -6.21 0.39
C VAL A 106 -15.40 -5.82 1.85
N ILE A 107 -15.06 -4.55 2.10
CA ILE A 107 -14.75 -4.12 3.47
C ILE A 107 -15.99 -4.03 4.36
N ASP A 108 -17.17 -3.80 3.79
CA ASP A 108 -18.42 -3.73 4.56
C ASP A 108 -18.85 -5.09 5.13
N SER A 109 -18.33 -6.17 4.57
CA SER A 109 -18.75 -7.51 4.99
C SER A 109 -17.87 -8.10 6.11
N ARG A 110 -16.79 -7.42 6.47
CA ARG A 110 -15.87 -7.91 7.49
C ARG A 110 -15.03 -6.77 8.06
N PHE A 111 -14.52 -6.98 9.27
CA PHE A 111 -13.56 -6.07 9.87
C PHE A 111 -12.22 -6.21 9.17
N ILE A 112 -11.62 -5.09 8.82
CA ILE A 112 -10.25 -5.05 8.33
C ILE A 112 -9.51 -3.87 8.97
N GLY A 113 -8.22 -4.07 9.19
CA GLY A 113 -7.34 -3.01 9.70
C GLY A 113 -6.92 -2.11 8.56
N MET A 114 -7.57 -0.97 8.40
CA MET A 114 -7.27 -0.04 7.33
C MET A 114 -7.20 1.39 7.82
N ALA A 115 -6.28 2.14 7.25
CA ALA A 115 -6.24 3.59 7.40
C ALA A 115 -7.06 4.21 6.27
N VAL A 116 -7.63 5.38 6.53
CA VAL A 116 -8.47 6.09 5.56
C VAL A 116 -8.07 7.56 5.53
N PHE A 117 -7.91 8.10 4.33
CA PHE A 117 -7.75 9.54 4.15
C PHE A 117 -8.62 10.00 2.98
N GLU A 118 -8.85 11.31 2.92
CA GLU A 118 -9.60 11.88 1.80
C GLU A 118 -8.87 13.10 1.23
N THR A 119 -9.06 13.33 -0.05
CA THR A 119 -8.44 14.46 -0.74
C THR A 119 -9.19 14.79 -2.02
N ASP A 120 -9.16 16.06 -2.41
CA ASP A 120 -9.64 16.51 -3.73
C ASP A 120 -8.50 16.65 -4.73
N LYS A 121 -7.28 16.32 -4.34
CA LYS A 121 -6.09 16.44 -5.19
C LYS A 121 -5.91 15.21 -6.05
N ASP A 122 -5.26 15.40 -7.19
CA ASP A 122 -4.72 14.29 -7.96
C ASP A 122 -3.48 13.79 -7.24
N ILE A 123 -3.44 12.52 -6.93
CA ILE A 123 -2.38 11.98 -6.09
C ILE A 123 -1.43 11.08 -6.86
N GLU A 124 -0.21 11.03 -6.37
CA GLU A 124 0.80 10.05 -6.75
C GLU A 124 1.15 9.24 -5.52
N ILE A 125 1.17 7.93 -5.65
CA ILE A 125 1.51 7.02 -4.56
C ILE A 125 2.99 6.67 -4.68
N GLU A 126 3.73 6.88 -3.61
CA GLU A 126 5.16 6.59 -3.57
C GLU A 126 5.45 5.64 -2.42
N PHE A 127 6.21 4.61 -2.70
CA PHE A 127 6.71 3.68 -1.69
C PHE A 127 8.21 3.88 -1.57
N ASP A 128 8.64 4.35 -0.42
CA ASP A 128 10.03 4.73 -0.18
C ASP A 128 10.71 3.72 0.73
N TRP A 129 11.76 3.09 0.21
CA TRP A 129 12.57 2.10 0.91
C TRP A 129 13.92 2.66 1.35
N SER A 130 14.21 3.92 1.07
CA SER A 130 15.58 4.44 1.12
C SER A 130 16.19 4.51 2.52
N ASP A 131 15.37 4.71 3.55
CA ASP A 131 15.88 5.01 4.88
C ASP A 131 15.54 3.96 5.94
N SER A 132 14.98 2.82 5.54
CA SER A 132 14.55 1.85 6.52
C SER A 132 14.49 0.44 5.94
N ASP A 133 14.38 -0.53 6.82
CA ASP A 133 14.20 -1.92 6.43
C ASP A 133 12.78 -2.20 5.97
N TRP A 134 11.88 -1.24 6.10
CA TRP A 134 10.49 -1.35 5.68
C TRP A 134 10.11 -0.16 4.82
N THR A 135 9.05 -0.33 4.06
CA THR A 135 8.59 0.72 3.15
C THR A 135 7.87 1.83 3.91
N VAL A 136 8.06 3.04 3.45
CA VAL A 136 7.28 4.21 3.89
C VAL A 136 6.29 4.55 2.76
N VAL A 137 5.02 4.67 3.10
CA VAL A 137 3.97 5.04 2.15
C VAL A 137 3.85 6.55 2.16
N ARG A 138 4.00 7.16 0.98
CA ARG A 138 3.84 8.61 0.81
C ARG A 138 2.79 8.89 -0.24
N ILE A 139 1.92 9.81 0.07
CA ILE A 139 0.90 10.28 -0.89
C ILE A 139 1.25 11.71 -1.24
N ILE A 140 1.49 11.95 -2.51
CA ILE A 140 2.00 13.21 -3.02
C ILE A 140 0.91 13.89 -3.86
N ASP A 141 0.73 15.19 -3.68
CA ASP A 141 -0.10 16.00 -4.57
C ASP A 141 0.65 16.13 -5.89
N LYS A 142 0.09 15.58 -6.94
CA LYS A 142 0.73 15.50 -8.25
C LYS A 142 1.06 16.87 -8.85
N ASN A 143 0.26 17.88 -8.53
CA ASN A 143 0.41 19.20 -9.10
C ASN A 143 1.46 20.05 -8.40
N THR A 144 1.66 19.84 -7.10
CA THR A 144 2.59 20.65 -6.31
C THR A 144 3.84 19.91 -5.86
N GLY A 145 3.81 18.57 -5.94
CA GLY A 145 4.89 17.74 -5.42
C GLY A 145 4.93 17.66 -3.90
N ARG A 146 3.93 18.22 -3.22
CA ARG A 146 3.89 18.21 -1.76
C ARG A 146 3.30 16.91 -1.23
N GLU A 147 3.90 16.42 -0.16
CA GLU A 147 3.38 15.27 0.56
C GLU A 147 2.14 15.67 1.34
N ILE A 148 1.06 14.90 1.19
CA ILE A 148 -0.21 15.16 1.88
C ILE A 148 -0.53 14.11 2.94
N VAL A 149 -0.01 12.89 2.77
CA VAL A 149 -0.15 11.80 3.74
C VAL A 149 1.15 11.00 3.74
N SER A 150 1.56 10.53 4.90
CA SER A 150 2.75 9.68 5.03
C SER A 150 2.58 8.68 6.16
N SER A 151 3.14 7.49 5.99
CA SER A 151 3.22 6.51 7.07
C SER A 151 4.40 6.76 8.01
N GLN A 152 5.23 7.73 7.70
CA GLN A 152 6.30 8.14 8.59
C GLN A 152 5.79 9.18 9.57
N GLU A 153 5.98 8.95 10.86
CA GLU A 153 5.56 9.89 11.88
C GLU A 153 6.24 11.24 11.66
N PRO A 154 5.47 12.33 11.67
CA PRO A 154 6.05 13.65 11.45
C PRO A 154 7.06 13.98 12.53
N TYR A 155 8.16 14.55 12.13
CA TYR A 155 9.10 15.10 13.07
C TYR A 155 8.42 16.27 13.77
N SER A 156 8.39 16.25 15.09
CA SER A 156 7.75 17.29 15.86
C SER A 156 8.83 18.17 16.53
N ASP A 157 8.81 19.45 16.23
CA ASP A 157 9.68 20.39 16.89
C ASP A 157 9.41 20.50 18.38
N ASP A 158 8.20 20.12 18.79
CA ASP A 158 7.84 20.10 20.20
C ASP A 158 8.65 19.10 20.99
N ASP A 159 9.14 18.08 20.32
CA ASP A 159 9.99 17.07 20.96
C ASP A 159 11.37 17.61 21.26
N ASP A 160 11.72 18.69 20.60
CA ASP A 160 13.05 19.22 20.69
C ASP A 160 13.22 20.15 21.85
N TYR A 161 12.15 20.65 22.35
CA TYR A 161 12.28 21.54 23.37
C TYR A 161 11.26 21.31 24.32
N ASP A 162 10.95 20.91 24.45
CA ASP A 162 10.29 20.86 25.21
C ASP A 162 10.57 21.42 26.17
N GLU A 163 10.81 21.99 25.87
CA GLU A 163 11.20 22.75 26.29
C GLU A 163 11.34 22.97 27.00
#